data_797cffb1736b6c98964327320a5d05d1
#
_entry.id   797cffb1736b6c98964327320a5d05d1
#
_cell.length_a   1.000
_cell.length_b   1.000
_cell.length_c   1.000
_cell.angle_alpha   90.00
_cell.angle_beta   90.00
_cell.angle_gamma   90.00
#
_symmetry.space_group_name_H-M   'P 1'
#
loop_
_entity.id
_entity.type
_entity.pdbx_description
1 polymer ?
#
loop_
_entity_poly.entity_id
_entity_poly.type
_entity_poly.pdbx_seq_one_letter_code
_entity_poly.pdbx_strand_id
1 'polypeptide(L)'
;MTTQRESMKVTAQPYPISILGRKRFALRLTHWIWLILGILEGLIGLRVLLKLLGANPAAPFAQFIYSLTDPFLFPFFGLTEAPTAGNFVLETYSLVAMFVYLLLTWTVLKVIALIAYPPDEPSTASALDQG
;
A
#
# COMPACT_ATOMS: atom_id res chain seq x y z
N MET A 1 33.73 -1.60 39.95
CA MET A 1 32.46 -2.33 39.80
C MET A 1 31.38 -1.48 39.12
N THR A 2 31.29 -0.19 39.38
CA THR A 2 30.37 0.74 38.71
C THR A 2 30.64 0.93 37.23
N THR A 3 31.90 0.92 36.80
CA THR A 3 32.30 1.06 35.39
C THR A 3 31.89 -0.14 34.51
N GLN A 4 31.86 -1.34 35.05
CA GLN A 4 31.39 -2.51 34.31
C GLN A 4 29.87 -2.54 34.11
N ARG A 5 29.12 -1.99 35.06
CA ARG A 5 27.67 -1.86 34.93
C ARG A 5 27.28 -0.78 33.90
N GLU A 6 28.04 0.31 33.83
CA GLU A 6 27.83 1.34 32.83
C GLU A 6 28.19 0.86 31.43
N SER A 7 29.29 0.13 31.26
CA SER A 7 29.64 -0.47 29.97
C SER A 7 28.65 -1.56 29.54
N MET A 8 28.07 -2.32 30.47
CA MET A 8 26.99 -3.25 30.15
C MET A 8 25.70 -2.53 29.74
N LYS A 9 25.36 -1.39 30.35
CA LYS A 9 24.19 -0.58 29.93
C LYS A 9 24.38 0.01 28.55
N VAL A 10 25.59 0.42 28.19
CA VAL A 10 25.92 0.94 26.85
C VAL A 10 25.86 -0.18 25.81
N THR A 11 26.34 -1.38 26.15
CA THR A 11 26.27 -2.54 25.24
C THR A 11 24.91 -3.20 25.20
N ALA A 12 24.04 -2.95 26.17
CA ALA A 12 22.68 -3.49 26.20
C ALA A 12 21.72 -2.74 25.29
N GLN A 13 22.09 -1.60 24.69
CA GLN A 13 21.32 -0.91 23.67
C GLN A 13 21.90 -1.22 22.28
N PRO A 14 21.48 -2.33 21.64
CA PRO A 14 22.07 -2.73 20.36
C PRO A 14 21.68 -1.82 19.19
N TYR A 15 20.69 -0.92 19.37
CA TYR A 15 20.21 -0.07 18.28
C TYR A 15 20.23 1.40 18.68
N PRO A 16 20.78 2.29 17.84
CA PRO A 16 20.62 3.72 18.06
C PRO A 16 19.15 4.13 17.95
N ILE A 17 18.75 5.10 18.76
CA ILE A 17 17.37 5.62 18.84
C ILE A 17 16.84 6.04 17.47
N SER A 18 17.73 6.49 16.56
CA SER A 18 17.38 6.86 15.19
C SER A 18 16.82 5.71 14.35
N ILE A 19 17.31 4.48 14.55
CA ILE A 19 16.80 3.29 13.84
C ILE A 19 15.42 2.90 14.35
N LEU A 20 15.17 2.98 15.64
CA LEU A 20 13.85 2.75 16.23
C LEU A 20 12.82 3.76 15.73
N GLY A 21 13.20 5.03 15.59
CA GLY A 21 12.36 6.07 15.03
C GLY A 21 12.00 5.81 13.57
N ARG A 22 12.94 5.36 12.77
CA ARG A 22 12.72 4.97 11.36
C ARG A 22 11.75 3.79 11.24
N LYS A 23 11.92 2.77 12.06
CA LYS A 23 11.02 1.60 12.06
C LYS A 23 9.60 1.98 12.45
N ARG A 24 9.44 2.80 13.48
CA ARG A 24 8.12 3.29 13.89
C ARG A 24 7.46 4.16 12.82
N PHE A 25 8.22 5.05 12.21
CA PHE A 25 7.74 5.89 11.10
C PHE A 25 7.33 5.04 9.90
N ALA A 26 8.16 4.08 9.52
CA ALA A 26 7.87 3.17 8.40
C ALA A 26 6.62 2.33 8.66
N LEU A 27 6.42 1.82 9.88
CA LEU A 27 5.23 1.07 10.26
C LEU A 27 3.96 1.94 10.18
N ARG A 28 4.03 3.18 10.67
CA ARG A 28 2.92 4.13 10.57
C ARG A 28 2.61 4.48 9.11
N LEU A 29 3.65 4.76 8.32
CA LEU A 29 3.50 5.08 6.91
C LEU A 29 2.89 3.92 6.15
N THR A 30 3.35 2.69 6.39
CA THR A 30 2.80 1.48 5.79
C THR A 30 1.32 1.31 6.14
N HIS A 31 0.95 1.54 7.39
CA HIS A 31 -0.44 1.44 7.83
C HIS A 31 -1.34 2.48 7.14
N TRP A 32 -0.89 3.73 7.03
CA TRP A 32 -1.63 4.77 6.33
C TRP A 32 -1.76 4.49 4.83
N ILE A 33 -0.70 4.01 4.20
CA ILE A 33 -0.73 3.63 2.78
C ILE A 33 -1.74 2.50 2.56
N TRP A 34 -1.72 1.48 3.39
CA TRP A 34 -2.69 0.38 3.32
C TRP A 34 -4.13 0.88 3.45
N LEU A 35 -4.36 1.77 4.41
CA LEU A 35 -5.68 2.32 4.67
C LEU A 35 -6.19 3.16 3.48
N ILE A 36 -5.39 4.11 3.01
CA ILE A 36 -5.77 5.02 1.92
C ILE A 36 -5.97 4.25 0.62
N LEU A 37 -5.02 3.40 0.25
CA LEU A 37 -5.10 2.61 -0.99
C LEU A 37 -6.19 1.55 -0.91
N GLY A 38 -6.40 0.94 0.26
CA GLY A 38 -7.50 0.00 0.46
C GLY A 38 -8.87 0.66 0.31
N ILE A 39 -9.04 1.87 0.83
CA ILE A 39 -10.26 2.65 0.64
C ILE A 39 -10.45 3.01 -0.83
N LEU A 40 -9.40 3.46 -1.51
CA LEU A 40 -9.43 3.78 -2.94
C LEU A 40 -9.82 2.57 -3.78
N GLU A 41 -9.19 1.42 -3.56
CA GLU A 41 -9.50 0.18 -4.24
C GLU A 41 -10.95 -0.25 -4.01
N GLY A 42 -11.42 -0.14 -2.77
CA GLY A 42 -12.81 -0.42 -2.41
C GLY A 42 -13.80 0.50 -3.13
N LEU A 43 -13.48 1.79 -3.23
CA LEU A 43 -14.31 2.76 -3.95
C LEU A 43 -14.36 2.49 -5.45
N ILE A 44 -13.23 2.15 -6.06
CA ILE A 44 -13.18 1.78 -7.48
C ILE A 44 -13.95 0.49 -7.71
N GLY A 45 -13.81 -0.50 -6.85
CA GLY A 45 -14.58 -1.74 -6.89
C GLY A 45 -16.08 -1.49 -6.77
N LEU A 46 -16.49 -0.61 -5.86
CA LEU A 46 -17.89 -0.21 -5.70
C LEU A 46 -18.41 0.51 -6.95
N ARG A 47 -17.60 1.37 -7.57
CA ARG A 47 -17.92 2.01 -8.85
C ARG A 47 -18.20 0.97 -9.93
N VAL A 48 -17.29 0.01 -10.10
CA VAL A 48 -17.46 -1.08 -11.08
C VAL A 48 -18.76 -1.84 -10.81
N LEU A 49 -19.01 -2.16 -9.55
CA LEU A 49 -20.21 -2.89 -9.14
C LEU A 49 -21.49 -2.10 -9.46
N LEU A 50 -21.52 -0.80 -9.12
CA LEU A 50 -22.67 0.07 -9.40
C LEU A 50 -22.96 0.14 -10.90
N LYS A 51 -21.94 0.30 -11.72
CA LYS A 51 -22.11 0.33 -13.19
C LYS A 51 -22.51 -1.02 -13.75
N LEU A 52 -21.95 -2.10 -13.22
CA LEU A 52 -22.31 -3.44 -13.63
C LEU A 52 -23.76 -3.79 -13.26
N LEU A 53 -24.25 -3.31 -12.14
CA LEU A 53 -25.63 -3.50 -11.72
C LEU A 53 -26.61 -2.53 -12.42
N GLY A 54 -26.12 -1.64 -13.27
CA GLY A 54 -26.96 -0.67 -13.95
C GLY A 54 -27.52 0.41 -13.05
N ALA A 55 -26.78 0.78 -12.01
CA ALA A 55 -27.19 1.83 -11.08
C ALA A 55 -27.44 3.16 -11.82
N ASN A 56 -28.46 3.90 -11.39
CA ASN A 56 -28.79 5.20 -11.97
C ASN A 56 -27.62 6.17 -11.76
N PRO A 57 -26.96 6.66 -12.84
CA PRO A 57 -25.85 7.59 -12.72
C PRO A 57 -26.22 8.94 -12.13
N ALA A 58 -27.51 9.29 -12.14
CA ALA A 58 -28.02 10.52 -11.55
C ALA A 58 -28.28 10.39 -10.03
N ALA A 59 -28.20 9.19 -9.47
CA ALA A 59 -28.37 8.99 -8.03
C ALA A 59 -27.25 9.71 -7.26
N PRO A 60 -27.54 10.46 -6.18
CA PRO A 60 -26.52 11.23 -5.45
C PRO A 60 -25.36 10.36 -4.94
N PHE A 61 -25.66 9.17 -4.47
CA PHE A 61 -24.63 8.23 -3.99
C PHE A 61 -23.71 7.78 -5.13
N ALA A 62 -24.28 7.41 -6.28
CA ALA A 62 -23.50 7.02 -7.45
C ALA A 62 -22.62 8.18 -7.94
N GLN A 63 -23.17 9.39 -8.01
CA GLN A 63 -22.42 10.60 -8.39
C GLN A 63 -21.26 10.85 -7.43
N PHE A 64 -21.46 10.68 -6.14
CA PHE A 64 -20.41 10.85 -5.14
C PHE A 64 -19.26 9.87 -5.38
N ILE A 65 -19.56 8.58 -5.55
CA ILE A 65 -18.56 7.54 -5.80
C ILE A 65 -17.82 7.81 -7.11
N TYR A 66 -18.53 8.16 -8.17
CA TYR A 66 -17.93 8.43 -9.48
C TYR A 66 -17.02 9.66 -9.44
N SER A 67 -17.47 10.75 -8.84
CA SER A 67 -16.68 11.98 -8.72
C SER A 67 -15.43 11.78 -7.88
N LEU A 68 -15.52 10.98 -6.82
CA LEU A 68 -14.40 10.71 -5.94
C LEU A 68 -13.34 9.83 -6.60
N THR A 69 -13.76 8.89 -7.44
CA THR A 69 -12.87 7.95 -8.13
C THR A 69 -12.34 8.45 -9.46
N ASP A 70 -13.02 9.37 -10.12
CA ASP A 70 -12.66 9.91 -11.45
C ASP A 70 -11.21 10.43 -11.54
N PRO A 71 -10.70 11.23 -10.57
CA PRO A 71 -9.31 11.70 -10.64
C PRO A 71 -8.28 10.58 -10.69
N PHE A 72 -8.57 9.47 -10.01
CA PHE A 72 -7.67 8.32 -9.95
C PHE A 72 -7.77 7.44 -11.20
N LEU A 73 -8.91 7.47 -11.87
CA LEU A 73 -9.15 6.74 -13.11
C LEU A 73 -8.78 7.53 -14.35
N PHE A 74 -8.60 8.83 -14.22
CA PHE A 74 -8.29 9.73 -15.34
C PHE A 74 -7.15 9.24 -16.23
N PRO A 75 -6.00 8.75 -15.70
CA PRO A 75 -4.92 8.23 -16.54
C PRO A 75 -5.30 7.00 -17.37
N PHE A 76 -6.36 6.32 -16.98
CA PHE A 76 -6.80 5.07 -17.64
C PHE A 76 -7.98 5.29 -18.58
N PHE A 77 -8.54 6.49 -18.62
CA PHE A 77 -9.64 6.80 -19.53
C PHE A 77 -9.19 6.65 -20.99
N GLY A 78 -10.02 5.97 -21.78
CA GLY A 78 -9.73 5.75 -23.18
C GLY A 78 -8.73 4.61 -23.45
N LEU A 79 -8.22 3.95 -22.41
CA LEU A 79 -7.32 2.82 -22.60
C LEU A 79 -8.03 1.61 -23.21
N THR A 80 -9.27 1.40 -22.81
CA THR A 80 -10.12 0.33 -23.32
C THR A 80 -11.53 0.86 -23.55
N GLU A 81 -12.23 0.28 -24.52
CA GLU A 81 -13.64 0.54 -24.69
C GLU A 81 -14.45 -0.13 -23.60
N ALA A 82 -15.49 0.54 -23.11
CA ALA A 82 -16.39 -0.02 -22.12
C ALA A 82 -17.54 -0.75 -22.84
N PRO A 83 -17.57 -2.08 -22.84
CA PRO A 83 -18.68 -2.81 -23.42
C PRO A 83 -19.96 -2.55 -22.62
N THR A 84 -21.04 -2.27 -23.35
CA THR A 84 -22.35 -1.98 -22.78
C THR A 84 -23.37 -3.01 -23.23
N ALA A 85 -24.20 -3.46 -22.31
CA ALA A 85 -25.33 -4.33 -22.58
C ALA A 85 -26.57 -3.75 -21.88
N GLY A 86 -27.35 -2.94 -22.62
CA GLY A 86 -28.46 -2.20 -22.04
C GLY A 86 -28.00 -1.17 -21.02
N ASN A 87 -28.47 -1.26 -19.77
CA ASN A 87 -28.07 -0.40 -18.67
C ASN A 87 -26.80 -0.85 -17.94
N PHE A 88 -26.28 -2.03 -18.30
CA PHE A 88 -25.07 -2.58 -17.70
C PHE A 88 -23.84 -2.07 -18.45
N VAL A 89 -22.90 -1.49 -17.72
CA VAL A 89 -21.64 -0.99 -18.27
C VAL A 89 -20.49 -1.67 -17.56
N LEU A 90 -19.66 -2.37 -18.30
CA LEU A 90 -18.42 -2.94 -17.78
C LEU A 90 -17.27 -1.95 -18.06
N GLU A 91 -16.85 -1.22 -17.05
CA GLU A 91 -15.70 -0.33 -17.15
C GLU A 91 -14.38 -1.11 -17.10
N THR A 92 -13.95 -1.63 -18.23
CA THR A 92 -12.71 -2.43 -18.31
C THR A 92 -11.50 -1.62 -17.85
N TYR A 93 -11.44 -0.33 -18.17
CA TYR A 93 -10.34 0.53 -17.70
C TYR A 93 -10.29 0.65 -16.17
N SER A 94 -11.42 0.57 -15.49
CA SER A 94 -11.45 0.57 -14.01
C SER A 94 -10.85 -0.71 -13.44
N LEU A 95 -11.09 -1.86 -14.08
CA LEU A 95 -10.47 -3.12 -13.67
C LEU A 95 -8.95 -3.09 -13.88
N VAL A 96 -8.49 -2.52 -15.00
CA VAL A 96 -7.06 -2.32 -15.25
C VAL A 96 -6.46 -1.38 -14.21
N ALA A 97 -7.15 -0.28 -13.89
CA ALA A 97 -6.71 0.66 -12.87
C ALA A 97 -6.58 -0.02 -11.49
N MET A 98 -7.56 -0.82 -11.09
CA MET A 98 -7.49 -1.59 -9.84
C MET A 98 -6.25 -2.47 -9.79
N PHE A 99 -5.98 -3.19 -10.87
CA PHE A 99 -4.82 -4.07 -10.95
C PHE A 99 -3.51 -3.28 -10.86
N VAL A 100 -3.41 -2.15 -11.57
CA VAL A 100 -2.22 -1.29 -11.54
C VAL A 100 -2.03 -0.69 -10.14
N TYR A 101 -3.08 -0.22 -9.49
CA TYR A 101 -2.99 0.33 -8.14
C TYR A 101 -2.60 -0.73 -7.11
N LEU A 102 -3.08 -1.97 -7.25
CA LEU A 102 -2.65 -3.08 -6.41
C LEU A 102 -1.15 -3.37 -6.57
N LEU A 103 -0.66 -3.39 -7.82
CA LEU A 103 0.77 -3.56 -8.09
C LEU A 103 1.60 -2.40 -7.54
N LEU A 104 1.14 -1.17 -7.70
CA LEU A 104 1.79 0.00 -7.13
C LEU A 104 1.86 -0.09 -5.61
N THR A 105 0.76 -0.42 -4.97
CA THR A 105 0.70 -0.62 -3.52
C THR A 105 1.72 -1.65 -3.07
N TRP A 106 1.71 -2.81 -3.74
CA TRP A 106 2.65 -3.89 -3.42
C TRP A 106 4.10 -3.45 -3.59
N THR A 107 4.41 -2.76 -4.69
CA THR A 107 5.77 -2.26 -4.98
C THR A 107 6.20 -1.23 -3.93
N VAL A 108 5.36 -0.26 -3.61
CA VAL A 108 5.66 0.78 -2.61
C VAL A 108 5.91 0.15 -1.25
N LEU A 109 5.09 -0.81 -0.84
CA LEU A 109 5.26 -1.52 0.42
C LEU A 109 6.55 -2.34 0.45
N LYS A 110 6.91 -2.97 -0.67
CA LYS A 110 8.19 -3.68 -0.80
C LYS A 110 9.39 -2.73 -0.67
N VAL A 111 9.34 -1.58 -1.34
CA VAL A 111 10.39 -0.57 -1.26
C VAL A 111 10.54 -0.06 0.18
N ILE A 112 9.44 0.25 0.85
CA ILE A 112 9.46 0.69 2.25
C ILE A 112 10.06 -0.40 3.14
N ALA A 113 9.67 -1.65 2.94
CA ALA A 113 10.21 -2.77 3.70
C ALA A 113 11.71 -2.94 3.49
N LEU A 114 12.21 -2.77 2.26
CA LEU A 114 13.64 -2.85 1.95
C LEU A 114 14.44 -1.71 2.58
N ILE A 115 13.86 -0.52 2.65
CA ILE A 115 14.52 0.65 3.26
C ILE A 115 14.49 0.56 4.78
N ALA A 116 13.36 0.16 5.36
CA ALA A 116 13.16 0.15 6.81
C ALA A 116 13.73 -1.12 7.47
N TYR A 117 13.72 -2.23 6.76
CA TYR A 117 14.19 -3.53 7.22
C TYR A 117 15.20 -4.09 6.22
N PRO A 118 16.47 -3.60 6.24
CA PRO A 118 17.49 -4.16 5.38
C PRO A 118 17.62 -5.66 5.68
N PRO A 119 17.77 -6.51 4.64
CA PRO A 119 17.94 -7.93 4.85
C PRO A 119 19.13 -8.14 5.79
N ASP A 120 18.91 -8.93 6.83
CA ASP A 120 19.98 -9.30 7.75
C ASP A 120 21.09 -9.95 6.93
N GLU A 121 22.24 -9.30 6.92
CA GLU A 121 23.43 -9.96 6.40
C GLU A 121 23.58 -11.29 7.16
N PRO A 122 23.86 -12.37 6.43
CA PRO A 122 24.16 -13.63 7.10
C PRO A 122 25.21 -13.33 8.16
N SER A 123 24.79 -13.43 9.41
CA SER A 123 25.62 -13.03 10.51
C SER A 123 26.93 -13.81 10.44
N THR A 124 28.02 -13.08 10.33
CA THR A 124 29.36 -13.63 10.46
C THR A 124 29.53 -14.46 11.74
N ALA A 125 28.61 -14.27 12.69
CA ALA A 125 28.53 -15.06 13.91
C ALA A 125 28.25 -16.56 13.64
N SER A 126 27.44 -16.90 12.61
CA SER A 126 27.21 -18.30 12.27
C SER A 126 28.41 -18.94 11.57
N ALA A 127 29.20 -18.15 10.87
CA ALA A 127 30.43 -18.63 10.23
C ALA A 127 31.55 -18.87 11.25
N LEU A 128 31.58 -18.11 12.34
CA LEU A 128 32.53 -18.28 13.41
C LEU A 128 32.18 -19.46 14.34
N ASP A 129 30.91 -19.81 14.40
CA ASP A 129 30.43 -20.93 15.22
C ASP A 129 30.62 -22.30 14.54
N GLN A 130 30.86 -22.30 13.22
CA GLN A 130 31.17 -23.52 12.46
C GLN A 130 32.66 -23.78 12.25
N GLY A 131 33.49 -22.88 12.71
CA GLY A 131 34.94 -23.03 12.73
C GLY A 131 35.43 -23.52 14.09
#